data_64ba73eed89823203e2f6497496151f3
#
_entry.id   64ba73eed89823203e2f6497496151f3
#
_cell.length_a   1.000
_cell.length_b   1.000
_cell.length_c   1.000
_cell.angle_alpha   90.00
_cell.angle_beta   90.00
_cell.angle_gamma   90.00
#
_symmetry.space_group_name_H-M   'P 1'
#
loop_
_entity.id
_entity.type
_entity.pdbx_description
1 polymer ?
#
loop_
_entity_poly.entity_id
_entity_poly.type
_entity_poly.pdbx_seq_one_letter_code
_entity_poly.pdbx_strand_id
1 'polypeptide(L)'
;MSKDYEFIDHSYDVVVVGAGGSGLRATLGLAEQGLTTACISKVFPTRSHTVAAQGGISAALGNMGEDDWRWHMYDTVKGSDWLGDQDAIEYMCKESAASVIELEHYGVPFSRTEDGRIYQRPFGGMT
;
A
#
# COMPACT_ATOMS: atom_id res chain seq x y z
N MET A 1 -47.12 -2.19 7.34
CA MET A 1 -46.45 -3.44 7.76
C MET A 1 -44.99 -3.08 8.05
N SER A 2 -44.59 -2.95 9.30
CA SER A 2 -43.19 -2.84 9.66
C SER A 2 -42.53 -4.19 9.32
N LYS A 3 -41.53 -4.17 8.45
CA LYS A 3 -40.68 -5.34 8.31
C LYS A 3 -39.79 -5.36 9.55
N ASP A 4 -40.02 -6.31 10.45
CA ASP A 4 -39.07 -6.59 11.51
C ASP A 4 -37.79 -7.11 10.86
N TYR A 5 -36.70 -6.35 10.99
CA TYR A 5 -35.39 -6.78 10.51
C TYR A 5 -34.76 -7.64 11.61
N GLU A 6 -34.20 -8.77 11.22
CA GLU A 6 -33.36 -9.57 12.08
C GLU A 6 -32.00 -8.87 12.20
N PHE A 7 -31.55 -8.63 13.44
CA PHE A 7 -30.22 -8.09 13.75
C PHE A 7 -29.32 -9.26 14.13
N ILE A 8 -28.18 -9.34 13.47
CA ILE A 8 -27.12 -10.31 13.77
C ILE A 8 -25.93 -9.52 14.30
N ASP A 9 -25.64 -9.66 15.59
CA ASP A 9 -24.53 -8.98 16.24
C ASP A 9 -23.24 -9.79 16.12
N HIS A 10 -22.16 -9.10 15.76
CA HIS A 10 -20.82 -9.63 15.72
C HIS A 10 -19.91 -8.79 16.60
N SER A 11 -18.96 -9.42 17.29
CA SER A 11 -17.99 -8.75 18.15
C SER A 11 -16.58 -9.07 17.72
N TYR A 12 -15.76 -8.03 17.56
CA TYR A 12 -14.35 -8.11 17.19
C TYR A 12 -13.55 -7.12 18.03
N ASP A 13 -12.25 -7.37 18.19
CA ASP A 13 -11.35 -6.42 18.86
C ASP A 13 -11.15 -5.17 18.02
N VAL A 14 -11.09 -5.33 16.70
CA VAL A 14 -10.90 -4.22 15.75
C VAL A 14 -11.78 -4.39 14.51
N VAL A 15 -12.30 -3.26 14.02
CA VAL A 15 -13.01 -3.19 12.73
C VAL A 15 -12.25 -2.26 11.80
N VAL A 16 -11.79 -2.80 10.68
CA VAL A 16 -11.16 -2.05 9.59
C VAL A 16 -12.19 -1.77 8.51
N VAL A 17 -12.40 -0.52 8.16
CA VAL A 17 -13.34 -0.10 7.13
C VAL A 17 -12.61 0.22 5.84
N GLY A 18 -12.73 -0.67 4.87
CA GLY A 18 -12.07 -0.60 3.56
C GLY A 18 -11.04 -1.71 3.37
N ALA A 19 -11.18 -2.52 2.32
CA ALA A 19 -10.28 -3.62 1.96
C ALA A 19 -9.47 -3.30 0.69
N GLY A 20 -8.94 -2.10 0.57
CA GLY A 20 -7.86 -1.75 -0.34
C GLY A 20 -6.50 -2.13 0.26
N GLY A 21 -5.39 -1.76 -0.38
CA GLY A 21 -4.04 -2.13 0.07
C GLY A 21 -3.76 -1.74 1.51
N SER A 22 -4.08 -0.52 1.91
CA SER A 22 -3.87 -0.05 3.29
C SER A 22 -4.73 -0.79 4.32
N GLY A 23 -6.01 -1.02 4.02
CA GLY A 23 -6.91 -1.75 4.93
C GLY A 23 -6.53 -3.21 5.08
N LEU A 24 -6.14 -3.88 3.99
CA LEU A 24 -5.66 -5.27 4.04
C LEU A 24 -4.34 -5.37 4.82
N ARG A 25 -3.40 -4.42 4.62
CA ARG A 25 -2.14 -4.40 5.39
C ARG A 25 -2.38 -4.18 6.88
N ALA A 26 -3.30 -3.26 7.24
CA ALA A 26 -3.71 -3.06 8.63
C ALA A 26 -4.35 -4.32 9.22
N THR A 27 -5.26 -4.95 8.49
CA THR A 27 -5.94 -6.20 8.92
C THR A 27 -4.92 -7.31 9.18
N LEU A 28 -3.95 -7.48 8.27
CA LEU A 28 -2.88 -8.47 8.43
C LEU A 28 -2.06 -8.20 9.70
N GLY A 29 -1.58 -6.97 9.89
CA GLY A 29 -0.78 -6.63 11.06
C GLY A 29 -1.52 -6.76 12.39
N LEU A 30 -2.83 -6.51 12.41
CA LEU A 30 -3.67 -6.74 13.59
C LEU A 30 -3.83 -8.24 13.88
N ALA A 31 -4.05 -9.04 12.84
CA ALA A 31 -4.17 -10.49 12.96
C ALA A 31 -2.85 -11.14 13.42
N GLU A 32 -1.70 -10.65 12.94
CA GLU A 32 -0.37 -11.08 13.38
C GLU A 32 -0.14 -10.83 14.88
N GLN A 33 -0.80 -9.84 15.45
CA GLN A 33 -0.77 -9.54 16.89
C GLN A 33 -1.81 -10.35 17.70
N GLY A 34 -2.54 -11.25 17.05
CA GLY A 34 -3.53 -12.13 17.69
C GLY A 34 -4.89 -11.46 17.96
N LEU A 35 -5.15 -10.29 17.38
CA LEU A 35 -6.43 -9.59 17.52
C LEU A 35 -7.48 -10.16 16.55
N THR A 36 -8.69 -10.36 17.04
CA THR A 36 -9.82 -10.69 16.18
C THR A 36 -10.22 -9.45 15.38
N THR A 37 -10.17 -9.54 14.06
CA THR A 37 -10.33 -8.38 13.19
C THR A 37 -11.40 -8.62 12.14
N ALA A 38 -12.36 -7.70 12.02
CA ALA A 38 -13.28 -7.64 10.91
C ALA A 38 -12.79 -6.60 9.88
N CYS A 39 -12.68 -7.00 8.62
CA CYS A 39 -12.43 -6.06 7.52
C CYS A 39 -13.69 -5.90 6.68
N ILE A 40 -14.30 -4.72 6.75
CA ILE A 40 -15.56 -4.41 6.06
C ILE A 40 -15.26 -3.73 4.73
N SER A 41 -15.80 -4.24 3.65
CA SER A 41 -15.60 -3.69 2.31
C SER A 41 -16.92 -3.55 1.54
N LYS A 42 -17.05 -2.47 0.79
CA LYS A 42 -18.19 -2.27 -0.11
C LYS A 42 -18.17 -3.24 -1.30
N VAL A 43 -16.97 -3.57 -1.77
CA VAL A 43 -16.76 -4.49 -2.90
C VAL A 43 -15.73 -5.55 -2.51
N PHE A 44 -15.68 -6.63 -3.25
CA PHE A 44 -14.66 -7.66 -3.04
C PHE A 44 -13.24 -7.04 -3.14
N PRO A 45 -12.28 -7.43 -2.29
CA PRO A 45 -10.96 -6.77 -2.22
C PRO A 45 -10.21 -6.66 -3.55
N THR A 46 -10.35 -7.66 -4.44
CA THR A 46 -9.75 -7.63 -5.79
C THR A 46 -10.39 -6.62 -6.74
N ARG A 47 -11.38 -5.87 -6.29
CA ARG A 47 -12.01 -4.74 -7.02
C ARG A 47 -11.60 -3.40 -6.46
N SER A 48 -10.67 -3.36 -5.52
CA SER A 48 -10.13 -2.12 -4.96
C SER A 48 -9.33 -1.33 -6.00
N HIS A 49 -9.16 -0.03 -5.76
CA HIS A 49 -8.31 0.82 -6.60
C HIS A 49 -6.84 0.37 -6.58
N THR A 50 -6.38 -0.24 -5.49
CA THR A 50 -5.03 -0.81 -5.41
C THR A 50 -4.83 -1.91 -6.46
N VAL A 51 -5.82 -2.78 -6.66
CA VAL A 51 -5.78 -3.83 -7.69
C VAL A 51 -6.05 -3.28 -9.08
N ALA A 52 -6.92 -2.27 -9.21
CA ALA A 52 -7.26 -1.65 -10.49
C ALA A 52 -6.15 -0.76 -11.05
N ALA A 53 -5.20 -0.30 -10.23
CA ALA A 53 -4.00 0.40 -10.68
C ALA A 53 -3.11 -0.54 -11.49
N GLN A 54 -2.31 0.02 -12.41
CA GLN A 54 -1.26 -0.77 -13.06
C GLN A 54 -0.25 -1.23 -12.01
N GLY A 55 0.19 -2.49 -12.12
CA GLY A 55 1.02 -3.15 -11.13
C GLY A 55 2.43 -2.55 -11.00
N GLY A 56 2.55 -1.47 -10.26
CA GLY A 56 3.82 -0.84 -9.93
C GLY A 56 3.74 -0.14 -8.59
N ILE A 57 4.86 -0.05 -7.91
CA ILE A 57 5.01 0.70 -6.67
C ILE A 57 6.27 1.55 -6.75
N SER A 58 6.17 2.82 -6.39
CA SER A 58 7.31 3.75 -6.37
C SER A 58 8.09 3.61 -5.07
N ALA A 59 9.40 3.36 -5.19
CA ALA A 59 10.32 3.31 -4.06
C ALA A 59 11.74 3.55 -4.53
N ALA A 60 12.53 4.26 -3.77
CA ALA A 60 13.93 4.50 -4.04
C ALA A 60 14.77 3.32 -3.54
N LEU A 61 14.94 2.28 -4.36
CA LEU A 61 15.73 1.08 -4.03
C LEU A 61 17.19 1.17 -4.49
N GLY A 62 17.50 2.02 -5.47
CA GLY A 62 18.85 2.13 -6.03
C GLY A 62 19.35 0.90 -6.80
N ASN A 63 18.45 0.03 -7.25
CA ASN A 63 18.83 -1.25 -7.89
C ASN A 63 19.33 -1.09 -9.32
N MET A 64 18.92 -0.05 -10.03
CA MET A 64 19.24 0.20 -11.43
C MET A 64 20.20 1.38 -11.63
N GLY A 65 20.53 2.11 -10.59
CA GLY A 65 21.38 3.29 -10.60
C GLY A 65 21.36 4.00 -9.27
N GLU A 66 22.00 5.16 -9.21
CA GLU A 66 21.92 6.03 -8.04
C GLU A 66 20.47 6.49 -7.83
N ASP A 67 20.02 6.46 -6.59
CA ASP A 67 18.64 6.79 -6.22
C ASP A 67 18.58 7.29 -4.77
N ASP A 68 17.64 8.16 -4.46
CA ASP A 68 17.46 8.73 -3.13
C ASP A 68 15.97 8.99 -2.86
N TRP A 69 15.49 8.61 -1.70
CA TRP A 69 14.10 8.85 -1.29
C TRP A 69 13.71 10.33 -1.33
N ARG A 70 14.67 11.27 -1.25
CA ARG A 70 14.42 12.71 -1.35
C ARG A 70 14.03 13.12 -2.77
N TRP A 71 14.55 12.43 -3.80
CA TRP A 71 14.13 12.64 -5.18
C TRP A 71 12.68 12.16 -5.35
N HIS A 72 12.38 10.97 -4.83
CA HIS A 72 11.00 10.46 -4.78
C HIS A 72 10.06 11.43 -4.06
N MET A 73 10.47 12.00 -2.91
CA MET A 73 9.71 13.01 -2.18
C MET A 73 9.50 14.27 -3.03
N TYR A 74 10.54 14.80 -3.66
CA TYR A 74 10.43 16.00 -4.50
C TYR A 74 9.44 15.77 -5.65
N ASP A 75 9.56 14.66 -6.37
CA ASP A 75 8.67 14.33 -7.48
C ASP A 75 7.22 14.16 -7.01
N THR A 76 7.01 13.59 -5.84
CA THR A 76 5.67 13.41 -5.25
C THR A 76 5.06 14.74 -4.84
N VAL A 77 5.81 15.62 -4.18
CA VAL A 77 5.35 16.97 -3.80
C VAL A 77 5.01 17.78 -5.05
N LYS A 78 5.88 17.75 -6.06
CA LYS A 78 5.66 18.42 -7.35
C LYS A 78 4.45 17.83 -8.08
N GLY A 79 4.32 16.51 -8.12
CA GLY A 79 3.20 15.82 -8.78
C GLY A 79 1.86 16.03 -8.10
N SER A 80 1.84 16.42 -6.82
CA SER A 80 0.65 16.83 -6.09
C SER A 80 0.34 18.33 -6.22
N ASP A 81 0.95 19.03 -7.18
CA ASP A 81 0.81 20.48 -7.36
C ASP A 81 1.13 21.30 -6.09
N TRP A 82 2.03 20.81 -5.24
CA TRP A 82 2.42 21.41 -3.96
C TRP A 82 1.29 21.46 -2.92
N LEU A 83 0.18 20.77 -3.15
CA LEU A 83 -1.00 20.75 -2.28
C LEU A 83 -0.99 19.56 -1.30
N GLY A 84 -0.09 18.58 -1.50
CA GLY A 84 0.02 17.42 -0.64
C GLY A 84 0.54 17.75 0.76
N ASP A 85 0.16 16.95 1.75
CA ASP A 85 0.75 16.98 3.09
C ASP A 85 2.21 16.52 3.01
N GLN A 86 3.14 17.47 3.18
CA GLN A 86 4.56 17.20 2.95
C GLN A 86 5.16 16.28 4.02
N ASP A 87 4.68 16.31 5.25
CA ASP A 87 5.14 15.41 6.32
C ASP A 87 4.71 13.96 6.02
N ALA A 88 3.48 13.77 5.56
CA ALA A 88 2.98 12.47 5.12
C ALA A 88 3.73 11.94 3.89
N ILE A 89 4.05 12.82 2.93
CA ILE A 89 4.82 12.47 1.73
C ILE A 89 6.26 12.08 2.12
N GLU A 90 6.89 12.84 3.00
CA GLU A 90 8.24 12.52 3.50
C GLU A 90 8.27 11.14 4.15
N TYR A 91 7.34 10.88 5.07
CA TYR A 91 7.21 9.59 5.73
C TYR A 91 7.03 8.45 4.71
N MET A 92 6.07 8.61 3.79
CA MET A 92 5.80 7.62 2.74
C MET A 92 7.06 7.30 1.92
N CYS A 93 7.77 8.33 1.46
CA CYS A 93 8.94 8.14 0.61
C CYS A 93 10.13 7.50 1.35
N LYS A 94 10.32 7.84 2.64
CA LYS A 94 11.33 7.20 3.48
C LYS A 94 11.05 5.71 3.71
N GLU A 95 9.79 5.36 3.99
CA GLU A 95 9.40 3.99 4.34
C GLU A 95 9.12 3.11 3.12
N SER A 96 9.05 3.69 1.92
CA SER A 96 8.67 2.97 0.70
C SER A 96 9.58 1.78 0.39
N ALA A 97 10.89 1.93 0.55
CA ALA A 97 11.85 0.86 0.28
C ALA A 97 11.65 -0.33 1.23
N ALA A 98 11.50 -0.07 2.53
CA ALA A 98 11.21 -1.11 3.52
C ALA A 98 9.87 -1.80 3.23
N SER A 99 8.85 -1.03 2.83
CA SER A 99 7.53 -1.57 2.47
C SER A 99 7.58 -2.48 1.24
N VAL A 100 8.41 -2.16 0.24
CA VAL A 100 8.60 -3.04 -0.93
C VAL A 100 9.25 -4.37 -0.54
N ILE A 101 10.26 -4.33 0.32
CA ILE A 101 10.90 -5.56 0.82
C ILE A 101 9.93 -6.39 1.68
N GLU A 102 9.10 -5.74 2.49
CA GLU A 102 8.04 -6.42 3.25
C GLU A 102 7.06 -7.14 2.31
N LEU A 103 6.61 -6.47 1.23
CA LEU A 103 5.74 -7.07 0.22
C LEU A 103 6.40 -8.26 -0.47
N GLU A 104 7.70 -8.17 -0.76
CA GLU A 104 8.47 -9.30 -1.29
C GLU A 104 8.43 -10.50 -0.33
N HIS A 105 8.64 -10.27 0.96
CA HIS A 105 8.57 -11.32 1.99
C HIS A 105 7.17 -11.93 2.11
N TYR A 106 6.12 -11.18 1.81
CA TYR A 106 4.76 -11.70 1.70
C TYR A 106 4.50 -12.49 0.40
N GLY A 107 5.49 -12.56 -0.48
CA GLY A 107 5.43 -13.37 -1.70
C GLY A 107 5.00 -12.60 -2.95
N VAL A 108 5.05 -11.27 -2.96
CA VAL A 108 4.78 -10.50 -4.19
C VAL A 108 5.90 -10.77 -5.20
N PRO A 109 5.57 -11.29 -6.40
CA PRO A 109 6.57 -11.69 -7.40
C PRO A 109 7.04 -10.47 -8.22
N PHE A 110 7.89 -9.64 -7.64
CA PHE A 110 8.49 -8.53 -8.39
C PHE A 110 9.36 -9.04 -9.55
N SER A 111 9.38 -8.28 -10.65
CA SER A 111 10.33 -8.50 -11.74
C SER A 111 11.77 -8.38 -11.23
N ARG A 112 12.69 -9.18 -11.81
CA ARG A 112 14.08 -9.26 -11.37
C ARG A 112 15.04 -8.80 -12.47
N THR A 113 16.15 -8.25 -12.01
CA THR A 113 17.35 -8.07 -12.83
C THR A 113 18.07 -9.41 -13.02
N GLU A 114 19.04 -9.47 -13.93
CA GLU A 114 19.84 -10.69 -14.16
C GLU A 114 20.63 -11.13 -12.92
N ASP A 115 21.02 -10.18 -12.08
CA ASP A 115 21.70 -10.41 -10.81
C ASP A 115 20.74 -10.63 -9.60
N GLY A 116 19.42 -10.77 -9.86
CA GLY A 116 18.41 -11.18 -8.90
C GLY A 116 17.81 -10.05 -8.05
N ARG A 117 18.21 -8.79 -8.25
CA ARG A 117 17.61 -7.64 -7.55
C ARG A 117 16.22 -7.33 -8.10
N ILE A 118 15.38 -6.65 -7.31
CA ILE A 118 14.09 -6.14 -7.79
C ILE A 118 14.34 -5.17 -8.94
N TYR A 119 13.75 -5.44 -10.09
CA TYR A 119 13.86 -4.58 -11.27
C TYR A 119 13.10 -3.27 -11.05
N GLN A 120 13.73 -2.17 -11.38
CA GLN A 120 13.13 -0.84 -11.38
C GLN A 120 13.19 -0.20 -12.75
N ARG A 121 12.25 0.67 -13.04
CA ARG A 121 12.26 1.51 -14.23
C ARG A 121 11.83 2.93 -13.88
N PRO A 122 12.34 3.96 -14.55
CA PRO A 122 11.79 5.31 -14.45
C PRO A 122 10.31 5.29 -14.85
N PHE A 123 9.50 6.05 -14.16
CA PHE A 123 8.08 6.18 -14.48
C PHE A 123 7.72 7.65 -14.62
N GLY A 124 7.00 8.00 -15.71
CA GLY A 124 6.45 9.27 -16.12
C GLY A 124 6.80 10.53 -15.31
N GLY A 125 7.97 11.13 -15.55
CA GLY A 125 8.40 12.37 -14.92
C GLY A 125 9.10 12.22 -13.57
N MET A 126 9.36 11.01 -13.11
CA MET A 126 10.22 10.75 -11.95
C MET A 126 11.69 10.69 -12.38
N THR A 127 12.55 11.20 -11.53
CA THR A 127 14.00 11.20 -11.72
C THR A 127 14.59 9.83 -11.50
#